data_484d75ce51eab69faaeeca20eded1a8e
#
_entry.id   484d75ce51eab69faaeeca20eded1a8e
#
_cell.length_a   1.000
_cell.length_b   1.000
_cell.length_c   1.000
_cell.angle_alpha   90.00
_cell.angle_beta   90.00
_cell.angle_gamma   90.00
#
_symmetry.space_group_name_H-M   'P 1'
#
loop_
_entity.id
_entity.type
_entity.pdbx_description
1 polymer ?
#
loop_
_entity_poly.entity_id
_entity_poly.type
_entity_poly.pdbx_seq_one_letter_code
_entity_poly.pdbx_strand_id
1 'polypeptide(L)'
;MKLARERFTYYFSQSSLDLPMLMSHNLGLSFQVGEYVELALFLIASVGKVASQQFDFARNLLRVFDRSCKIGGCPVERVLYYLSKALRERIDQDTGKFSLKAQVGDKSKAEEVIEALMTPQPAVIAAQQKLPFGQVTQFAGMQAVLEHLATANGLPWTILMQALAVRTACPLELLKITAVGMTSKRKIEETGKRLSTFAKMINVPFSFDIVMVPEMKDLEEDMFKLEAGEMVAVYLEWQLCTMLAKPGCLERLMGVIKKLHPCVMVVTETEANTKGPDFIDRFIEALLFYGALFDSMEAFMDRCDQHRMTLESYFGLAIQDITKADGMDNTFRHAKIDYWRAFFQRFGIVETELCSLSLHYADLIIKNFSRGSSCAVKMNKKCLLVEWKGTPLHSVSAWKFHQD
;
A
#
# COMPACT_ATOMS: atom_id res chain seq x y z
N MET A 1 -6.68 4.37 -31.09
CA MET A 1 -7.77 3.47 -30.69
C MET A 1 -7.44 2.00 -30.89
N LYS A 2 -7.11 1.51 -32.10
CA LYS A 2 -6.86 0.09 -32.34
C LYS A 2 -5.73 -0.48 -31.49
N LEU A 3 -4.58 0.18 -31.41
CA LEU A 3 -3.42 -0.25 -30.62
C LEU A 3 -3.68 -0.24 -29.09
N ALA A 4 -4.40 0.76 -28.57
CA ALA A 4 -4.80 0.82 -27.17
C ALA A 4 -5.79 -0.31 -26.84
N ARG A 5 -6.71 -0.60 -27.75
CA ARG A 5 -7.68 -1.70 -27.62
C ARG A 5 -6.98 -3.07 -27.71
N GLU A 6 -5.99 -3.23 -28.60
CA GLU A 6 -5.23 -4.47 -28.76
C GLU A 6 -4.31 -4.73 -27.55
N ARG A 7 -3.59 -3.71 -27.04
CA ARG A 7 -2.78 -3.84 -25.80
C ARG A 7 -3.66 -4.09 -24.59
N PHE A 8 -4.78 -3.43 -24.50
CA PHE A 8 -5.76 -3.62 -23.46
C PHE A 8 -6.35 -5.04 -23.51
N THR A 9 -6.77 -5.52 -24.69
CA THR A 9 -7.24 -6.90 -24.91
C THR A 9 -6.13 -7.92 -24.63
N TYR A 10 -4.88 -7.63 -25.01
CA TYR A 10 -3.73 -8.49 -24.74
C TYR A 10 -3.42 -8.60 -23.24
N TYR A 11 -3.43 -7.48 -22.51
CA TYR A 11 -3.18 -7.47 -21.06
C TYR A 11 -4.23 -8.28 -20.30
N PHE A 12 -5.47 -8.27 -20.76
CA PHE A 12 -6.57 -8.99 -20.13
C PHE A 12 -6.78 -10.42 -20.65
N SER A 13 -6.37 -10.75 -21.86
CA SER A 13 -6.39 -12.13 -22.35
C SER A 13 -5.39 -13.03 -21.61
N GLN A 14 -4.31 -12.47 -21.08
CA GLN A 14 -3.36 -13.19 -20.23
C GLN A 14 -3.85 -13.38 -18.79
N SER A 15 -4.77 -12.54 -18.31
CA SER A 15 -5.27 -12.58 -16.93
C SER A 15 -6.56 -13.39 -16.77
N SER A 16 -7.08 -14.06 -17.80
CA SER A 16 -8.39 -14.75 -17.83
C SER A 16 -9.57 -13.91 -17.31
N LEU A 17 -9.45 -12.60 -17.30
CA LEU A 17 -10.43 -11.66 -16.76
C LEU A 17 -11.11 -10.92 -17.92
N ASP A 18 -12.43 -11.08 -18.01
CA ASP A 18 -13.26 -10.37 -19.00
C ASP A 18 -13.42 -8.91 -18.55
N LEU A 19 -12.80 -7.98 -19.28
CA LEU A 19 -12.71 -6.57 -18.88
C LEU A 19 -14.06 -5.87 -18.72
N PRO A 20 -15.04 -6.02 -19.60
CA PRO A 20 -16.38 -5.50 -19.37
C PRO A 20 -16.97 -6.02 -18.07
N MET A 21 -16.73 -7.29 -17.73
CA MET A 21 -17.17 -7.91 -16.50
C MET A 21 -16.39 -7.39 -15.29
N LEU A 22 -15.08 -7.18 -15.41
CA LEU A 22 -14.22 -6.62 -14.37
C LEU A 22 -14.55 -5.16 -14.08
N MET A 23 -14.70 -4.34 -15.10
CA MET A 23 -15.07 -2.94 -14.91
C MET A 23 -16.50 -2.82 -14.39
N SER A 24 -17.45 -3.63 -14.84
CA SER A 24 -18.80 -3.66 -14.29
C SER A 24 -18.85 -4.21 -12.87
N HIS A 25 -18.06 -5.23 -12.56
CA HIS A 25 -18.00 -5.84 -11.23
C HIS A 25 -17.22 -4.97 -10.22
N ASN A 26 -16.07 -4.45 -10.63
CA ASN A 26 -15.17 -3.70 -9.73
C ASN A 26 -15.61 -2.24 -9.53
N LEU A 27 -16.35 -1.67 -10.47
CA LEU A 27 -16.79 -0.27 -10.40
C LEU A 27 -18.24 -0.11 -9.94
N GLY A 28 -18.92 -1.18 -9.56
CA GLY A 28 -20.26 -1.14 -8.96
C GLY A 28 -21.39 -0.70 -9.93
N LEU A 29 -21.18 -0.89 -11.23
CA LEU A 29 -22.03 -0.33 -12.28
C LEU A 29 -23.24 -1.22 -12.59
N SER A 30 -24.37 -0.93 -12.01
CA SER A 30 -25.67 -1.35 -12.55
C SER A 30 -26.21 -0.26 -13.48
N PHE A 31 -26.51 -0.61 -14.72
CA PHE A 31 -27.24 0.15 -15.75
C PHE A 31 -26.54 1.29 -16.54
N GLN A 32 -25.44 1.89 -16.10
CA GLN A 32 -24.66 2.88 -16.89
C GLN A 32 -23.31 2.33 -17.39
N VAL A 33 -23.20 1.01 -17.47
CA VAL A 33 -21.94 0.30 -17.79
C VAL A 33 -21.30 0.75 -19.11
N GLY A 34 -22.10 1.00 -20.15
CA GLY A 34 -21.60 1.39 -21.47
C GLY A 34 -20.85 2.71 -21.47
N GLU A 35 -21.42 3.75 -20.84
CA GLU A 35 -20.86 5.11 -20.84
C GLU A 35 -19.54 5.20 -20.08
N TYR A 36 -19.43 4.55 -18.92
CA TYR A 36 -18.19 4.57 -18.12
C TYR A 36 -17.07 3.72 -18.74
N VAL A 37 -17.41 2.62 -19.41
CA VAL A 37 -16.44 1.85 -20.19
C VAL A 37 -15.90 2.70 -21.35
N GLU A 38 -16.77 3.45 -22.05
CA GLU A 38 -16.33 4.37 -23.10
C GLU A 38 -15.41 5.46 -22.54
N LEU A 39 -15.72 6.07 -21.40
CA LEU A 39 -14.85 7.04 -20.75
C LEU A 39 -13.49 6.44 -20.39
N ALA A 40 -13.44 5.24 -19.82
CA ALA A 40 -12.17 4.56 -19.53
C ALA A 40 -11.35 4.28 -20.80
N LEU A 41 -12.01 3.88 -21.91
CA LEU A 41 -11.37 3.69 -23.21
C LEU A 41 -10.84 5.01 -23.80
N PHE A 42 -11.59 6.11 -23.66
CA PHE A 42 -11.11 7.45 -24.04
C PHE A 42 -9.88 7.86 -23.22
N LEU A 43 -9.86 7.55 -21.94
CA LEU A 43 -8.69 7.84 -21.08
C LEU A 43 -7.46 7.05 -21.54
N ILE A 44 -7.61 5.75 -21.80
CA ILE A 44 -6.53 4.89 -22.30
C ILE A 44 -6.05 5.36 -23.69
N ALA A 45 -6.97 5.77 -24.55
CA ALA A 45 -6.61 6.37 -25.85
C ALA A 45 -5.80 7.65 -25.67
N SER A 46 -6.15 8.48 -24.67
CA SER A 46 -5.40 9.72 -24.34
C SER A 46 -3.99 9.39 -23.86
N VAL A 47 -3.82 8.36 -23.03
CA VAL A 47 -2.51 7.85 -22.55
C VAL A 47 -1.64 7.42 -23.73
N GLY A 48 -2.19 6.65 -24.68
CA GLY A 48 -1.47 6.26 -25.90
C GLY A 48 -1.03 7.46 -26.76
N LYS A 49 -1.83 8.54 -26.77
CA LYS A 49 -1.47 9.80 -27.47
C LYS A 49 -0.36 10.55 -26.74
N VAL A 50 -0.39 10.57 -25.41
CA VAL A 50 0.72 11.15 -24.61
C VAL A 50 2.01 10.37 -24.84
N ALA A 51 1.96 9.04 -24.75
CA ALA A 51 3.13 8.18 -24.98
C ALA A 51 3.74 8.36 -26.39
N SER A 52 2.91 8.68 -27.39
CA SER A 52 3.37 9.00 -28.76
C SER A 52 3.61 10.49 -28.99
N GLN A 53 3.69 11.33 -27.95
CA GLN A 53 3.93 12.77 -27.98
C GLN A 53 2.91 13.56 -28.81
N GLN A 54 1.71 13.03 -29.04
CA GLN A 54 0.61 13.69 -29.74
C GLN A 54 -0.23 14.51 -28.74
N PHE A 55 0.38 15.50 -28.10
CA PHE A 55 -0.17 16.22 -26.95
C PHE A 55 -1.47 16.98 -27.24
N ASP A 56 -1.58 17.64 -28.41
CA ASP A 56 -2.80 18.38 -28.77
C ASP A 56 -3.99 17.44 -28.96
N PHE A 57 -3.73 16.26 -29.54
CA PHE A 57 -4.76 15.25 -29.70
C PHE A 57 -5.20 14.68 -28.36
N ALA A 58 -4.24 14.39 -27.46
CA ALA A 58 -4.50 13.96 -26.10
C ALA A 58 -5.32 14.99 -25.32
N ARG A 59 -4.98 16.29 -25.40
CA ARG A 59 -5.74 17.38 -24.77
C ARG A 59 -7.19 17.45 -25.26
N ASN A 60 -7.42 17.24 -26.56
CA ASN A 60 -8.78 17.23 -27.13
C ASN A 60 -9.61 16.06 -26.60
N LEU A 61 -9.03 14.86 -26.49
CA LEU A 61 -9.70 13.71 -25.88
C LEU A 61 -10.02 13.95 -24.40
N LEU A 62 -9.10 14.57 -23.66
CA LEU A 62 -9.27 14.84 -22.23
C LEU A 62 -10.39 15.86 -21.91
N ARG A 63 -10.83 16.68 -22.88
CA ARG A 63 -11.95 17.62 -22.69
C ARG A 63 -13.27 16.94 -22.35
N VAL A 64 -13.45 15.68 -22.74
CA VAL A 64 -14.65 14.90 -22.39
C VAL A 64 -14.80 14.78 -20.88
N PHE A 65 -13.69 14.62 -20.15
CA PHE A 65 -13.69 14.43 -18.70
C PHE A 65 -14.09 15.68 -17.92
N ASP A 66 -13.92 16.88 -18.47
CA ASP A 66 -14.33 18.14 -17.83
C ASP A 66 -15.83 18.23 -17.59
N ARG A 67 -16.61 17.55 -18.43
CA ARG A 67 -18.07 17.53 -18.36
C ARG A 67 -18.63 16.29 -17.66
N SER A 68 -17.93 15.16 -17.81
CA SER A 68 -18.43 13.84 -17.40
C SER A 68 -17.89 13.38 -16.05
N CYS A 69 -16.81 13.97 -15.52
CA CYS A 69 -16.16 13.50 -14.28
C CYS A 69 -16.09 14.60 -13.23
N LYS A 70 -16.51 14.29 -12.01
CA LYS A 70 -16.56 15.24 -10.88
C LYS A 70 -16.04 14.60 -9.59
N ILE A 71 -15.41 15.40 -8.73
CA ILE A 71 -14.97 14.98 -7.38
C ILE A 71 -16.14 14.47 -6.52
N GLY A 72 -17.35 15.03 -6.68
CA GLY A 72 -18.55 14.60 -5.96
C GLY A 72 -19.35 13.51 -6.69
N GLY A 73 -18.85 12.97 -7.80
CA GLY A 73 -19.51 11.95 -8.60
C GLY A 73 -19.47 10.54 -8.01
N CYS A 74 -19.84 9.54 -8.82
CA CYS A 74 -19.68 8.14 -8.44
C CYS A 74 -18.18 7.74 -8.40
N PRO A 75 -17.80 6.57 -7.86
CA PRO A 75 -16.40 6.16 -7.78
C PRO A 75 -15.63 6.22 -9.09
N VAL A 76 -16.28 5.83 -10.19
CA VAL A 76 -15.68 5.86 -11.54
C VAL A 76 -15.39 7.30 -11.98
N GLU A 77 -16.38 8.19 -11.85
CA GLU A 77 -16.18 9.61 -12.18
C GLU A 77 -15.04 10.24 -11.40
N ARG A 78 -14.91 9.90 -10.11
CA ARG A 78 -13.87 10.43 -9.25
C ARG A 78 -12.49 9.93 -9.63
N VAL A 79 -12.32 8.63 -9.86
CA VAL A 79 -11.01 8.09 -10.28
C VAL A 79 -10.60 8.60 -11.65
N LEU A 80 -11.55 8.69 -12.60
CA LEU A 80 -11.30 9.25 -13.93
C LEU A 80 -10.98 10.75 -13.87
N TYR A 81 -11.59 11.50 -12.95
CA TYR A 81 -11.24 12.89 -12.68
C TYR A 81 -9.76 13.03 -12.28
N TYR A 82 -9.30 12.26 -11.29
CA TYR A 82 -7.89 12.34 -10.83
C TYR A 82 -6.91 11.88 -11.90
N LEU A 83 -7.22 10.80 -12.62
CA LEU A 83 -6.36 10.28 -13.69
C LEU A 83 -6.30 11.24 -14.89
N SER A 84 -7.42 11.83 -15.31
CA SER A 84 -7.42 12.81 -16.40
C SER A 84 -6.66 14.08 -16.02
N LYS A 85 -6.76 14.52 -14.75
CA LYS A 85 -6.00 15.64 -14.22
C LYS A 85 -4.50 15.34 -14.23
N ALA A 86 -4.09 14.18 -13.74
CA ALA A 86 -2.70 13.75 -13.72
C ALA A 86 -2.10 13.66 -15.14
N LEU A 87 -2.89 13.18 -16.11
CA LEU A 87 -2.44 13.10 -17.50
C LEU A 87 -2.26 14.49 -18.13
N ARG A 88 -3.10 15.48 -17.78
CA ARG A 88 -2.88 16.89 -18.20
C ARG A 88 -1.62 17.47 -17.61
N GLU A 89 -1.36 17.26 -16.34
CA GLU A 89 -0.14 17.72 -15.69
C GLU A 89 1.10 17.09 -16.34
N ARG A 90 1.04 15.79 -16.70
CA ARG A 90 2.09 15.13 -17.48
C ARG A 90 2.32 15.82 -18.83
N ILE A 91 1.25 16.12 -19.57
CA ILE A 91 1.35 16.85 -20.86
C ILE A 91 1.97 18.24 -20.66
N ASP A 92 1.63 18.94 -19.58
CA ASP A 92 2.19 20.26 -19.29
C ASP A 92 3.66 20.18 -18.91
N GLN A 93 4.09 19.13 -18.22
CA GLN A 93 5.50 18.82 -17.95
C GLN A 93 6.26 18.54 -19.25
N ASP A 94 5.78 17.61 -20.08
CA ASP A 94 6.43 17.21 -21.33
C ASP A 94 6.49 18.34 -22.38
N THR A 95 5.54 19.30 -22.32
CA THR A 95 5.51 20.46 -23.23
C THR A 95 6.20 21.71 -22.67
N GLY A 96 6.84 21.62 -21.50
CA GLY A 96 7.53 22.75 -20.87
C GLY A 96 6.62 23.88 -20.39
N LYS A 97 5.29 23.68 -20.34
CA LYS A 97 4.32 24.66 -19.82
C LYS A 97 4.31 24.72 -18.30
N PHE A 98 4.90 23.75 -17.65
CA PHE A 98 5.11 23.75 -16.20
C PHE A 98 6.34 24.59 -15.89
N SER A 99 6.14 25.79 -15.32
CA SER A 99 7.26 26.60 -14.80
C SER A 99 7.92 25.84 -13.66
N LEU A 100 9.15 25.41 -13.83
CA LEU A 100 10.04 24.84 -12.82
C LEU A 100 10.41 25.90 -11.74
N LYS A 101 9.41 26.47 -11.11
CA LYS A 101 9.54 27.05 -9.76
C LYS A 101 9.25 25.95 -8.73
N ALA A 102 9.82 24.78 -8.92
CA ALA A 102 10.02 23.82 -7.85
C ALA A 102 11.10 24.44 -6.95
N GLN A 103 10.69 24.84 -5.77
CA GLN A 103 11.52 25.34 -4.70
C GLN A 103 12.59 24.29 -4.40
N VAL A 104 13.84 24.66 -4.67
CA VAL A 104 15.00 23.90 -4.19
C VAL A 104 14.95 23.97 -2.67
N GLY A 105 14.59 22.85 -2.00
CA GLY A 105 14.58 22.74 -0.55
C GLY A 105 13.25 22.39 0.12
N ASP A 106 12.12 22.42 -0.58
CA ASP A 106 10.84 21.95 -0.02
C ASP A 106 10.60 20.46 -0.34
N LYS A 107 10.03 19.72 0.64
CA LYS A 107 9.58 18.34 0.44
C LYS A 107 8.68 18.27 -0.79
N SER A 108 8.84 17.23 -1.60
CA SER A 108 7.93 17.04 -2.73
C SER A 108 6.50 16.79 -2.20
N LYS A 109 5.47 17.22 -2.94
CA LYS A 109 4.07 16.95 -2.56
C LYS A 109 3.80 15.45 -2.33
N ALA A 110 4.54 14.59 -3.01
CA ALA A 110 4.45 13.16 -2.86
C ALA A 110 5.03 12.69 -1.51
N GLU A 111 6.12 13.27 -1.04
CA GLU A 111 6.68 12.99 0.31
C GLU A 111 5.75 13.48 1.41
N GLU A 112 5.11 14.64 1.25
CA GLU A 112 4.08 15.13 2.18
C GLU A 112 2.89 14.17 2.26
N VAL A 113 2.46 13.60 1.13
CA VAL A 113 1.36 12.62 1.09
C VAL A 113 1.77 11.30 1.75
N ILE A 114 2.99 10.81 1.50
CA ILE A 114 3.50 9.62 2.19
C ILE A 114 3.51 9.86 3.70
N GLU A 115 4.06 10.99 4.14
CA GLU A 115 4.07 11.34 5.57
C GLU A 115 2.64 11.43 6.13
N ALA A 116 1.69 12.00 5.37
CA ALA A 116 0.30 12.08 5.75
C ALA A 116 -0.36 10.69 5.88
N LEU A 117 -0.14 9.78 4.93
CA LEU A 117 -0.69 8.42 4.95
C LEU A 117 -0.04 7.55 6.03
N MET A 118 1.25 7.76 6.32
CA MET A 118 2.00 7.02 7.36
C MET A 118 1.81 7.59 8.77
N THR A 119 1.14 8.72 8.91
CA THR A 119 0.90 9.37 10.20
C THR A 119 -0.54 9.13 10.64
N PRO A 120 -0.81 8.86 11.95
CA PRO A 120 -2.17 8.76 12.46
C PRO A 120 -2.89 10.11 12.38
N GLN A 121 -3.48 10.40 11.24
CA GLN A 121 -4.36 11.55 11.01
C GLN A 121 -5.82 11.10 11.05
N PRO A 122 -6.78 11.98 11.31
CA PRO A 122 -8.20 11.61 11.40
C PRO A 122 -8.72 10.84 10.19
N ALA A 123 -8.29 11.20 8.98
CA ALA A 123 -8.69 10.50 7.76
C ALA A 123 -8.11 9.08 7.68
N VAL A 124 -6.83 8.90 8.03
CA VAL A 124 -6.17 7.59 8.06
C VAL A 124 -6.77 6.69 9.15
N ILE A 125 -7.02 7.24 10.33
CA ILE A 125 -7.70 6.53 11.43
C ILE A 125 -9.10 6.10 10.99
N ALA A 126 -9.86 6.98 10.34
CA ALA A 126 -11.18 6.64 9.81
C ALA A 126 -11.11 5.53 8.75
N ALA A 127 -10.10 5.54 7.87
CA ALA A 127 -9.87 4.46 6.92
C ALA A 127 -9.58 3.12 7.64
N GLN A 128 -8.69 3.11 8.62
CA GLN A 128 -8.37 1.91 9.41
C GLN A 128 -9.59 1.35 10.15
N GLN A 129 -10.49 2.21 10.61
CA GLN A 129 -11.70 1.79 11.32
C GLN A 129 -12.82 1.34 10.40
N LYS A 130 -13.01 1.99 9.24
CA LYS A 130 -14.14 1.78 8.35
C LYS A 130 -13.85 0.78 7.22
N LEU A 131 -12.60 0.66 6.76
CA LEU A 131 -12.20 -0.25 5.70
C LEU A 131 -11.67 -1.56 6.29
N PRO A 132 -12.03 -2.74 5.72
CA PRO A 132 -11.55 -4.02 6.24
C PRO A 132 -10.06 -4.24 6.01
N PHE A 133 -9.47 -3.64 4.98
CA PHE A 133 -8.13 -3.97 4.47
C PHE A 133 -7.05 -3.80 5.52
N GLY A 134 -6.97 -2.62 6.17
CA GLY A 134 -5.98 -2.35 7.20
C GLY A 134 -6.11 -3.28 8.40
N GLN A 135 -7.34 -3.58 8.82
CA GLN A 135 -7.58 -4.50 9.93
C GLN A 135 -7.14 -5.93 9.59
N VAL A 136 -7.46 -6.40 8.37
CA VAL A 136 -7.05 -7.73 7.89
C VAL A 136 -5.54 -7.85 7.80
N THR A 137 -4.87 -6.87 7.18
CA THR A 137 -3.42 -6.93 6.99
C THR A 137 -2.66 -6.83 8.31
N GLN A 138 -3.06 -5.93 9.20
CA GLN A 138 -2.47 -5.79 10.53
C GLN A 138 -2.67 -7.04 11.38
N PHE A 139 -3.89 -7.60 11.36
CA PHE A 139 -4.16 -8.82 12.09
C PHE A 139 -3.31 -9.99 11.58
N ALA A 140 -3.36 -10.26 10.27
CA ALA A 140 -2.61 -11.37 9.69
C ALA A 140 -1.10 -11.21 9.90
N GLY A 141 -0.58 -9.98 9.77
CA GLY A 141 0.82 -9.68 10.00
C GLY A 141 1.26 -9.88 11.45
N MET A 142 0.47 -9.39 12.42
CA MET A 142 0.77 -9.59 13.85
C MET A 142 0.65 -11.05 14.26
N GLN A 143 -0.32 -11.77 13.71
CA GLN A 143 -0.46 -13.21 13.94
C GLN A 143 0.78 -13.97 13.43
N ALA A 144 1.31 -13.60 12.26
CA ALA A 144 2.55 -14.19 11.75
C ALA A 144 3.76 -13.91 12.66
N VAL A 145 3.86 -12.71 13.24
CA VAL A 145 4.88 -12.40 14.26
C VAL A 145 4.70 -13.32 15.48
N LEU A 146 3.48 -13.43 15.99
CA LEU A 146 3.17 -14.27 17.16
C LEU A 146 3.52 -15.73 16.98
N GLU A 147 3.24 -16.31 15.82
CA GLU A 147 3.54 -17.70 15.51
C GLU A 147 5.03 -18.02 15.56
N HIS A 148 5.87 -17.08 15.20
CA HIS A 148 7.32 -17.25 15.20
C HIS A 148 7.96 -16.91 16.56
N LEU A 149 7.27 -16.12 17.40
CA LEU A 149 7.66 -15.87 18.79
C LEU A 149 7.07 -16.91 19.75
N ALA A 150 6.62 -18.08 19.22
CA ALA A 150 5.94 -19.21 19.88
C ALA A 150 4.50 -18.93 20.37
N THR A 151 3.56 -19.38 19.53
CA THR A 151 2.13 -19.67 19.75
C THR A 151 1.34 -18.79 20.73
N ALA A 152 0.67 -17.74 20.22
CA ALA A 152 -0.51 -17.14 20.87
C ALA A 152 -1.28 -16.22 19.91
N ASN A 153 -2.60 -16.16 20.07
CA ASN A 153 -3.57 -15.44 19.25
C ASN A 153 -3.61 -13.93 19.56
N GLY A 154 -3.66 -13.07 18.53
CA GLY A 154 -4.06 -11.68 18.77
C GLY A 154 -3.60 -10.58 17.82
N LEU A 155 -4.31 -9.56 17.68
CA LEU A 155 -4.41 -8.34 16.87
C LEU A 155 -3.45 -7.17 17.27
N PRO A 156 -3.44 -5.95 16.64
CA PRO A 156 -2.35 -4.99 16.60
C PRO A 156 -1.54 -4.88 17.91
N TRP A 157 -0.49 -4.06 17.99
CA TRP A 157 0.46 -4.05 19.14
C TRP A 157 -0.19 -4.23 20.51
N THR A 158 -1.38 -3.66 20.71
CA THR A 158 -2.15 -3.83 21.97
C THR A 158 -2.66 -5.24 22.16
N ILE A 159 -3.01 -5.93 21.09
CA ILE A 159 -3.52 -7.29 21.14
C ILE A 159 -2.37 -8.29 21.07
N LEU A 160 -1.26 -7.98 20.38
CA LEU A 160 -0.01 -8.70 20.58
C LEU A 160 0.34 -8.74 22.09
N MET A 161 0.30 -7.59 22.77
CA MET A 161 0.53 -7.49 24.19
C MET A 161 -0.49 -8.30 25.00
N GLN A 162 -1.78 -8.23 24.68
CA GLN A 162 -2.82 -9.02 25.36
C GLN A 162 -2.61 -10.51 25.17
N ALA A 163 -2.31 -10.94 23.94
CA ALA A 163 -2.05 -12.35 23.65
C ALA A 163 -0.81 -12.87 24.38
N LEU A 164 0.24 -12.06 24.49
CA LEU A 164 1.44 -12.38 25.23
C LEU A 164 1.18 -12.39 26.76
N ALA A 165 0.32 -11.51 27.26
CA ALA A 165 -0.04 -11.42 28.67
C ALA A 165 -0.75 -12.67 29.22
N VAL A 166 -1.54 -13.37 28.40
CA VAL A 166 -2.29 -14.57 28.83
C VAL A 166 -1.51 -15.88 28.69
N ARG A 167 -0.26 -15.81 28.25
CA ARG A 167 0.58 -17.01 28.05
C ARG A 167 1.08 -17.56 29.39
N THR A 168 0.63 -18.76 29.73
CA THR A 168 1.06 -19.46 30.96
C THR A 168 2.19 -20.46 30.72
N ALA A 169 2.25 -21.08 29.54
CA ALA A 169 3.23 -22.12 29.23
C ALA A 169 4.67 -21.57 29.00
N CYS A 170 4.77 -20.33 28.54
CA CYS A 170 6.04 -19.64 28.38
C CYS A 170 5.83 -18.15 28.68
N PRO A 171 5.92 -17.73 29.95
CA PRO A 171 5.67 -16.35 30.33
C PRO A 171 6.70 -15.42 29.67
N LEU A 172 6.21 -14.27 29.21
CA LEU A 172 7.03 -13.25 28.59
C LEU A 172 7.85 -12.53 29.65
N GLU A 173 9.18 -12.57 29.52
CA GLU A 173 10.08 -11.84 30.41
C GLU A 173 10.07 -10.33 30.10
N LEU A 174 10.16 -9.96 28.84
CA LEU A 174 10.13 -8.58 28.37
C LEU A 174 9.68 -8.51 26.91
N LEU A 175 8.71 -7.65 26.60
CA LEU A 175 8.43 -7.22 25.23
C LEU A 175 9.16 -5.91 24.96
N LYS A 176 10.12 -5.94 24.05
CA LYS A 176 10.84 -4.76 23.59
C LYS A 176 10.41 -4.40 22.18
N ILE A 177 9.96 -3.17 21.98
CA ILE A 177 9.64 -2.63 20.65
C ILE A 177 10.64 -1.53 20.33
N THR A 178 11.38 -1.69 19.24
CA THR A 178 12.25 -0.65 18.70
C THR A 178 11.62 -0.08 17.42
N ALA A 179 11.16 1.16 17.50
CA ALA A 179 10.59 1.87 16.36
C ALA A 179 11.70 2.58 15.58
N VAL A 180 11.75 2.36 14.26
CA VAL A 180 12.66 3.07 13.37
C VAL A 180 11.89 4.21 12.67
N GLY A 181 12.43 5.41 12.71
CA GLY A 181 11.80 6.58 12.10
C GLY A 181 12.78 7.50 11.38
N MET A 182 12.29 8.19 10.35
CA MET A 182 13.04 9.21 9.59
C MET A 182 12.55 10.63 9.90
N THR A 183 11.31 10.75 10.40
CA THR A 183 10.68 12.05 10.67
C THR A 183 9.96 12.02 12.01
N SER A 184 9.64 13.19 12.55
CA SER A 184 8.71 13.36 13.68
C SER A 184 8.92 12.43 14.88
N LYS A 185 10.14 12.42 15.46
CA LYS A 185 10.47 11.69 16.69
C LYS A 185 9.39 11.83 17.78
N ARG A 186 8.83 13.05 17.95
CA ARG A 186 7.77 13.32 18.94
C ARG A 186 6.53 12.41 18.75
N LYS A 187 6.08 12.18 17.50
CA LYS A 187 4.93 11.30 17.25
C LYS A 187 5.21 9.85 17.61
N ILE A 188 6.44 9.38 17.37
CA ILE A 188 6.89 8.04 17.77
C ILE A 188 6.95 7.94 19.29
N GLU A 189 7.46 8.94 19.98
CA GLU A 189 7.49 9.01 21.46
C GLU A 189 6.06 8.99 22.05
N GLU A 190 5.12 9.72 21.45
CA GLU A 190 3.71 9.71 21.87
C GLU A 190 3.09 8.32 21.70
N THR A 191 3.43 7.61 20.62
CA THR A 191 3.01 6.22 20.41
C THR A 191 3.62 5.29 21.47
N GLY A 192 4.91 5.41 21.74
CA GLY A 192 5.60 4.65 22.79
C GLY A 192 4.98 4.86 24.16
N LYS A 193 4.63 6.10 24.52
CA LYS A 193 3.93 6.41 25.78
C LYS A 193 2.57 5.73 25.87
N ARG A 194 1.78 5.73 24.80
CA ARG A 194 0.47 5.04 24.77
C ARG A 194 0.63 3.53 24.94
N LEU A 195 1.58 2.92 24.22
CA LEU A 195 1.89 1.49 24.35
C LEU A 195 2.38 1.14 25.75
N SER A 196 3.26 1.95 26.34
CA SER A 196 3.76 1.74 27.71
C SER A 196 2.64 1.84 28.76
N THR A 197 1.70 2.77 28.58
CA THR A 197 0.54 2.89 29.45
C THR A 197 -0.35 1.66 29.35
N PHE A 198 -0.61 1.19 28.13
CA PHE A 198 -1.41 0.00 27.89
C PHE A 198 -0.74 -1.26 28.48
N ALA A 199 0.57 -1.45 28.24
CA ALA A 199 1.34 -2.56 28.79
C ALA A 199 1.22 -2.63 30.33
N LYS A 200 1.32 -1.48 31.00
CA LYS A 200 1.12 -1.39 32.45
C LYS A 200 -0.27 -1.81 32.89
N MET A 201 -1.31 -1.42 32.14
CA MET A 201 -2.71 -1.80 32.45
C MET A 201 -2.95 -3.31 32.38
N ILE A 202 -2.23 -4.04 31.53
CA ILE A 202 -2.36 -5.49 31.35
C ILE A 202 -1.21 -6.29 31.95
N ASN A 203 -0.36 -5.66 32.77
CA ASN A 203 0.79 -6.25 33.47
C ASN A 203 1.79 -6.97 32.53
N VAL A 204 2.08 -6.40 31.37
CA VAL A 204 3.13 -6.88 30.45
C VAL A 204 4.41 -6.12 30.70
N PRO A 205 5.53 -6.80 31.02
CA PRO A 205 6.84 -6.18 31.04
C PRO A 205 7.16 -5.62 29.65
N PHE A 206 7.41 -4.30 29.56
CA PHE A 206 7.48 -3.61 28.27
C PHE A 206 8.59 -2.55 28.25
N SER A 207 9.34 -2.52 27.16
CA SER A 207 10.30 -1.47 26.82
C SER A 207 10.02 -0.93 25.42
N PHE A 208 10.27 0.38 25.22
CA PHE A 208 10.11 1.03 23.93
C PHE A 208 11.33 1.87 23.61
N ASP A 209 12.03 1.52 22.55
CA ASP A 209 13.20 2.23 22.04
C ASP A 209 12.88 2.90 20.69
N ILE A 210 13.65 3.94 20.35
CA ILE A 210 13.50 4.69 19.10
C ILE A 210 14.87 4.83 18.45
N VAL A 211 14.96 4.38 17.21
CA VAL A 211 16.09 4.63 16.31
C VAL A 211 15.65 5.68 15.29
N MET A 212 16.33 6.81 15.28
CA MET A 212 16.08 7.87 14.30
C MET A 212 17.23 7.95 13.31
N VAL A 213 16.91 7.90 12.02
CA VAL A 213 17.88 8.07 10.93
C VAL A 213 17.39 9.17 9.96
N PRO A 214 18.28 9.95 9.36
CA PRO A 214 17.91 10.93 8.32
C PRO A 214 17.30 10.24 7.09
N GLU A 215 17.92 9.14 6.66
CA GLU A 215 17.45 8.29 5.57
C GLU A 215 17.63 6.81 5.92
N MET A 216 16.84 5.90 5.32
CA MET A 216 16.96 4.46 5.58
C MET A 216 18.32 3.87 5.19
N LYS A 217 19.05 4.50 4.27
CA LYS A 217 20.43 4.10 3.94
C LYS A 217 21.42 4.30 5.08
N ASP A 218 21.10 5.16 6.07
CA ASP A 218 21.95 5.48 7.21
C ASP A 218 21.69 4.56 8.41
N LEU A 219 20.79 3.58 8.26
CA LEU A 219 20.50 2.60 9.30
C LEU A 219 21.66 1.63 9.47
N GLU A 220 22.05 1.39 10.74
CA GLU A 220 23.12 0.47 11.14
C GLU A 220 22.62 -0.50 12.21
N GLU A 221 23.21 -1.71 12.28
CA GLU A 221 22.82 -2.73 13.25
C GLU A 221 23.14 -2.37 14.70
N ASP A 222 24.18 -1.62 14.94
CA ASP A 222 24.61 -1.19 16.30
C ASP A 222 23.67 -0.15 16.93
N MET A 223 22.79 0.46 16.13
CA MET A 223 21.71 1.32 16.65
C MET A 223 20.64 0.54 17.40
N PHE A 224 20.59 -0.78 17.21
CA PHE A 224 19.65 -1.66 17.90
C PHE A 224 20.33 -2.27 19.13
N LYS A 225 19.80 -1.96 20.30
CA LYS A 225 20.33 -2.47 21.57
C LYS A 225 19.82 -3.89 21.82
N LEU A 226 20.36 -4.87 21.11
CA LEU A 226 20.00 -6.27 21.29
C LEU A 226 20.83 -6.91 22.38
N GLU A 227 20.20 -7.70 23.24
CA GLU A 227 20.84 -8.52 24.26
C GLU A 227 20.95 -9.97 23.80
N ALA A 228 21.93 -10.70 24.34
CA ALA A 228 22.13 -12.11 24.01
C ALA A 228 20.89 -12.93 24.44
N GLY A 229 20.32 -13.70 23.53
CA GLY A 229 19.12 -14.51 23.79
C GLY A 229 17.80 -13.85 23.45
N GLU A 230 17.79 -12.57 23.06
CA GLU A 230 16.57 -11.93 22.55
C GLU A 230 16.14 -12.55 21.21
N MET A 231 14.84 -12.85 21.09
CA MET A 231 14.23 -13.22 19.81
C MET A 231 13.78 -11.97 19.07
N VAL A 232 14.29 -11.78 17.87
CA VAL A 232 13.98 -10.61 17.03
C VAL A 232 12.91 -10.96 16.00
N ALA A 233 11.87 -10.14 15.88
CA ALA A 233 10.93 -10.14 14.77
C ALA A 233 10.93 -8.76 14.10
N VAL A 234 10.86 -8.73 12.78
CA VAL A 234 10.80 -7.49 11.99
C VAL A 234 9.42 -7.36 11.37
N TYR A 235 8.80 -6.18 11.53
CA TYR A 235 7.50 -5.85 10.93
C TYR A 235 7.61 -4.61 10.04
N LEU A 236 7.34 -4.79 8.76
CA LEU A 236 7.40 -3.74 7.73
C LEU A 236 6.00 -3.55 7.14
N GLU A 237 5.35 -2.44 7.47
CA GLU A 237 4.01 -2.11 6.99
C GLU A 237 4.09 -0.89 6.06
N TRP A 238 3.86 -1.11 4.76
CA TRP A 238 3.89 -0.11 3.67
C TRP A 238 5.17 0.73 3.61
N GLN A 239 6.28 0.20 4.10
CA GLN A 239 7.56 0.92 4.16
C GLN A 239 8.42 0.69 2.92
N LEU A 240 8.38 -0.51 2.34
CA LEU A 240 9.29 -0.88 1.26
C LEU A 240 8.99 -0.08 -0.02
N CYS A 241 7.71 0.18 -0.29
CA CYS A 241 7.29 0.99 -1.44
C CYS A 241 7.90 2.40 -1.42
N THR A 242 8.13 2.99 -0.24
CA THR A 242 8.73 4.33 -0.10
C THR A 242 10.22 4.38 -0.46
N MET A 243 10.85 3.22 -0.53
CA MET A 243 12.29 3.05 -0.82
C MET A 243 12.56 2.56 -2.24
N LEU A 244 11.52 2.10 -2.98
CA LEU A 244 11.69 1.59 -4.34
C LEU A 244 12.31 2.60 -5.32
N ALA A 245 12.05 3.87 -5.12
CA ALA A 245 12.60 4.96 -5.92
C ALA A 245 13.96 5.47 -5.43
N LYS A 246 14.41 5.02 -4.24
CA LYS A 246 15.65 5.50 -3.61
C LYS A 246 16.77 4.46 -3.75
N PRO A 247 17.80 4.72 -4.59
CA PRO A 247 18.86 3.74 -4.82
C PRO A 247 19.58 3.33 -3.52
N GLY A 248 19.81 2.03 -3.35
CA GLY A 248 20.58 1.47 -2.24
C GLY A 248 19.85 1.38 -0.88
N CYS A 249 18.70 2.07 -0.72
CA CYS A 249 17.98 2.04 0.56
C CYS A 249 17.43 0.66 0.92
N LEU A 250 16.83 -0.04 -0.04
CA LEU A 250 16.31 -1.40 0.17
C LEU A 250 17.43 -2.41 0.44
N GLU A 251 18.51 -2.33 -0.32
CA GLU A 251 19.69 -3.19 -0.14
C GLU A 251 20.30 -2.99 1.25
N ARG A 252 20.43 -1.73 1.67
CA ARG A 252 20.94 -1.40 3.00
C ARG A 252 20.04 -1.95 4.11
N LEU A 253 18.73 -1.70 4.03
CA LEU A 253 17.76 -2.20 4.99
C LEU A 253 17.84 -3.73 5.10
N MET A 254 17.87 -4.46 3.99
CA MET A 254 17.99 -5.93 4.02
C MET A 254 19.32 -6.37 4.64
N GLY A 255 20.41 -5.66 4.38
CA GLY A 255 21.71 -5.95 4.98
C GLY A 255 21.69 -5.80 6.50
N VAL A 256 21.04 -4.76 7.02
CA VAL A 256 20.87 -4.55 8.47
C VAL A 256 19.96 -5.62 9.06
N ILE A 257 18.80 -5.87 8.45
CA ILE A 257 17.86 -6.90 8.94
C ILE A 257 18.54 -8.27 9.00
N LYS A 258 19.35 -8.63 7.99
CA LYS A 258 20.10 -9.89 7.99
C LYS A 258 21.01 -10.01 9.23
N LYS A 259 21.72 -8.94 9.59
CA LYS A 259 22.63 -8.92 10.76
C LYS A 259 21.89 -8.97 12.11
N LEU A 260 20.63 -8.54 12.15
CA LEU A 260 19.78 -8.68 13.34
C LEU A 260 19.29 -10.12 13.56
N HIS A 261 19.52 -11.04 12.62
CA HIS A 261 19.13 -12.46 12.68
C HIS A 261 17.67 -12.69 13.12
N PRO A 262 16.66 -12.04 12.49
CA PRO A 262 15.30 -12.18 12.96
C PRO A 262 14.76 -13.60 12.72
N CYS A 263 13.98 -14.09 13.68
CA CYS A 263 13.23 -15.36 13.51
C CYS A 263 12.16 -15.27 12.44
N VAL A 264 11.64 -14.07 12.19
CA VAL A 264 10.68 -13.75 11.13
C VAL A 264 10.78 -12.29 10.71
N MET A 265 10.58 -12.03 9.41
CA MET A 265 10.27 -10.70 8.87
C MET A 265 8.88 -10.76 8.26
N VAL A 266 7.97 -9.91 8.70
CA VAL A 266 6.62 -9.78 8.14
C VAL A 266 6.52 -8.51 7.33
N VAL A 267 5.96 -8.62 6.14
CA VAL A 267 5.85 -7.52 5.17
C VAL A 267 4.39 -7.38 4.75
N THR A 268 3.86 -6.16 4.89
CA THR A 268 2.57 -5.75 4.34
C THR A 268 2.79 -4.67 3.30
N GLU A 269 2.33 -4.89 2.07
CA GLU A 269 2.52 -3.96 0.96
C GLU A 269 1.28 -3.80 0.08
N THR A 270 1.27 -2.75 -0.71
CA THR A 270 0.27 -2.52 -1.76
C THR A 270 0.50 -3.46 -2.92
N GLU A 271 -0.54 -4.18 -3.36
CA GLU A 271 -0.44 -5.19 -4.43
C GLU A 271 -0.73 -4.57 -5.80
N ALA A 272 0.10 -3.62 -6.21
CA ALA A 272 0.05 -2.94 -7.51
C ALA A 272 1.44 -2.88 -8.16
N ASN A 273 1.51 -2.81 -9.49
CA ASN A 273 2.78 -2.67 -10.21
C ASN A 273 2.92 -1.32 -10.88
N THR A 274 3.25 -0.28 -10.11
CA THR A 274 3.45 1.08 -10.62
C THR A 274 4.92 1.44 -10.82
N LYS A 275 5.84 0.47 -10.68
CA LYS A 275 7.28 0.65 -10.88
C LYS A 275 7.76 0.28 -12.29
N GLY A 276 6.91 -0.31 -13.12
CA GLY A 276 7.28 -0.75 -14.47
C GLY A 276 7.84 0.40 -15.33
N PRO A 277 8.72 0.12 -16.30
CA PRO A 277 9.31 1.14 -17.16
C PRO A 277 8.30 1.74 -18.15
N ASP A 278 7.31 0.96 -18.61
CA ASP A 278 6.33 1.44 -19.57
C ASP A 278 5.27 2.31 -18.90
N PHE A 279 5.10 3.53 -19.43
CA PHE A 279 4.15 4.49 -18.90
C PHE A 279 2.69 4.04 -19.04
N ILE A 280 2.35 3.39 -20.16
CA ILE A 280 0.98 2.93 -20.41
C ILE A 280 0.61 1.84 -19.41
N ASP A 281 1.52 0.89 -19.17
CA ASP A 281 1.32 -0.20 -18.22
C ASP A 281 1.15 0.33 -16.78
N ARG A 282 2.00 1.29 -16.36
CA ARG A 282 1.84 1.94 -15.05
C ARG A 282 0.51 2.64 -14.90
N PHE A 283 0.06 3.33 -15.95
CA PHE A 283 -1.20 4.05 -15.93
C PHE A 283 -2.42 3.12 -15.87
N ILE A 284 -2.39 2.01 -16.63
CA ILE A 284 -3.46 1.00 -16.60
C ILE A 284 -3.52 0.36 -15.22
N GLU A 285 -2.37 0.01 -14.64
CA GLU A 285 -2.31 -0.54 -13.28
C GLU A 285 -2.88 0.45 -12.24
N ALA A 286 -2.55 1.74 -12.36
CA ALA A 286 -3.11 2.78 -11.49
C ALA A 286 -4.63 2.91 -11.66
N LEU A 287 -5.14 2.87 -12.90
CA LEU A 287 -6.58 2.91 -13.16
C LEU A 287 -7.32 1.76 -12.47
N LEU A 288 -6.81 0.54 -12.58
CA LEU A 288 -7.44 -0.65 -11.98
C LEU A 288 -7.36 -0.63 -10.45
N PHE A 289 -6.18 -0.35 -9.92
CA PHE A 289 -5.96 -0.31 -8.48
C PHE A 289 -6.77 0.80 -7.80
N TYR A 290 -6.64 2.04 -8.25
CA TYR A 290 -7.38 3.16 -7.65
C TYR A 290 -8.87 3.09 -7.96
N GLY A 291 -9.28 2.50 -9.09
CA GLY A 291 -10.68 2.20 -9.36
C GLY A 291 -11.29 1.31 -8.29
N ALA A 292 -10.65 0.20 -7.97
CA ALA A 292 -11.09 -0.72 -6.92
C ALA A 292 -11.03 -0.07 -5.52
N LEU A 293 -10.00 0.72 -5.23
CA LEU A 293 -9.85 1.43 -3.96
C LEU A 293 -10.95 2.48 -3.75
N PHE A 294 -11.26 3.30 -4.76
CA PHE A 294 -12.32 4.32 -4.69
C PHE A 294 -13.71 3.68 -4.56
N ASP A 295 -13.95 2.58 -5.26
CA ASP A 295 -15.20 1.82 -5.14
C ASP A 295 -15.34 1.20 -3.74
N SER A 296 -14.27 0.69 -3.16
CA SER A 296 -14.27 0.18 -1.79
C SER A 296 -14.56 1.29 -0.76
N MET A 297 -13.95 2.46 -0.92
CA MET A 297 -14.23 3.60 -0.05
C MET A 297 -15.70 4.04 -0.13
N GLU A 298 -16.32 4.04 -1.32
CA GLU A 298 -17.76 4.33 -1.47
C GLU A 298 -18.63 3.30 -0.76
N ALA A 299 -18.18 2.04 -0.71
CA ALA A 299 -18.96 0.97 -0.07
C ALA A 299 -18.98 1.05 1.46
N PHE A 300 -17.93 1.62 2.08
CA PHE A 300 -17.75 1.62 3.54
C PHE A 300 -17.79 3.03 4.17
N MET A 301 -17.64 4.08 3.38
CA MET A 301 -17.62 5.46 3.86
C MET A 301 -18.68 6.27 3.14
N ASP A 302 -19.43 7.10 3.88
CA ASP A 302 -20.47 7.94 3.29
C ASP A 302 -19.93 8.86 2.21
N ARG A 303 -20.78 9.16 1.20
CA ARG A 303 -20.41 10.01 0.07
C ARG A 303 -19.93 11.41 0.50
N CYS A 304 -20.49 11.95 1.54
CA CYS A 304 -20.15 13.27 2.09
C CYS A 304 -19.14 13.20 3.25
N ASP A 305 -18.52 12.04 3.50
CA ASP A 305 -17.52 11.87 4.57
C ASP A 305 -16.26 12.67 4.24
N GLN A 306 -15.96 13.66 5.08
CA GLN A 306 -14.79 14.53 4.93
C GLN A 306 -13.47 13.73 4.95
N HIS A 307 -13.40 12.65 5.72
CA HIS A 307 -12.22 11.80 5.79
C HIS A 307 -12.01 11.05 4.48
N ARG A 308 -13.09 10.56 3.85
CA ARG A 308 -13.03 9.95 2.53
C ARG A 308 -12.50 10.94 1.48
N MET A 309 -13.05 12.16 1.46
CA MET A 309 -12.60 13.18 0.50
C MET A 309 -11.13 13.55 0.70
N THR A 310 -10.66 13.60 1.93
CA THR A 310 -9.25 13.83 2.26
C THR A 310 -8.37 12.68 1.76
N LEU A 311 -8.75 11.42 1.99
CA LEU A 311 -8.04 10.24 1.48
C LEU A 311 -7.99 10.23 -0.05
N GLU A 312 -9.11 10.48 -0.71
CA GLU A 312 -9.17 10.54 -2.17
C GLU A 312 -8.26 11.65 -2.74
N SER A 313 -8.12 12.78 -2.04
CA SER A 313 -7.18 13.82 -2.45
C SER A 313 -5.72 13.37 -2.33
N TYR A 314 -5.35 12.63 -1.28
CA TYR A 314 -4.02 12.03 -1.14
C TYR A 314 -3.75 11.01 -2.24
N PHE A 315 -4.70 10.13 -2.53
CA PHE A 315 -4.57 9.17 -3.63
C PHE A 315 -4.52 9.88 -5.00
N GLY A 316 -5.21 11.00 -5.16
CA GLY A 316 -5.10 11.85 -6.34
C GLY A 316 -3.67 12.37 -6.57
N LEU A 317 -2.97 12.75 -5.51
CA LEU A 317 -1.56 13.16 -5.57
C LEU A 317 -0.63 11.96 -5.85
N ALA A 318 -0.93 10.77 -5.29
CA ALA A 318 -0.21 9.55 -5.63
C ALA A 318 -0.38 9.16 -7.10
N ILE A 319 -1.57 9.29 -7.66
CA ILE A 319 -1.85 9.09 -9.10
C ILE A 319 -1.02 10.07 -9.94
N GLN A 320 -0.94 11.35 -9.55
CA GLN A 320 -0.11 12.34 -10.24
C GLN A 320 1.37 11.95 -10.23
N ASP A 321 1.87 11.49 -9.10
CA ASP A 321 3.27 11.05 -8.98
C ASP A 321 3.57 9.82 -9.87
N ILE A 322 2.69 8.83 -9.89
CA ILE A 322 2.83 7.63 -10.73
C ILE A 322 2.85 7.99 -12.23
N THR A 323 2.14 9.04 -12.62
CA THR A 323 2.01 9.48 -14.02
C THR A 323 3.05 10.47 -14.48
N LYS A 324 3.96 10.94 -13.62
CA LYS A 324 5.05 11.86 -13.99
C LYS A 324 5.90 11.36 -15.15
N ALA A 325 6.60 12.31 -15.80
CA ALA A 325 7.53 12.01 -16.86
C ALA A 325 8.68 11.11 -16.40
N ASP A 326 9.19 10.27 -17.31
CA ASP A 326 10.34 9.43 -17.02
C ASP A 326 11.57 10.31 -16.74
N GLY A 327 12.37 9.93 -15.75
CA GLY A 327 13.51 10.74 -15.28
C GLY A 327 13.19 11.79 -14.22
N MET A 328 11.92 11.98 -13.84
CA MET A 328 11.55 12.76 -12.66
C MET A 328 11.56 11.87 -11.40
N ASP A 329 11.82 12.49 -10.24
CA ASP A 329 11.72 11.79 -8.95
C ASP A 329 10.28 11.37 -8.69
N ASN A 330 10.04 10.08 -8.86
CA ASN A 330 8.76 9.44 -8.58
C ASN A 330 8.83 8.74 -7.24
N THR A 331 8.07 9.21 -6.29
CA THR A 331 8.11 8.74 -4.90
C THR A 331 7.17 7.58 -4.66
N PHE A 332 5.99 7.57 -5.32
CA PHE A 332 5.02 6.49 -5.21
C PHE A 332 5.34 5.37 -6.21
N ARG A 333 5.97 4.31 -5.71
CA ARG A 333 6.24 3.09 -6.46
C ARG A 333 5.71 1.89 -5.68
N HIS A 334 4.89 1.10 -6.33
CA HIS A 334 4.39 -0.15 -5.77
C HIS A 334 4.89 -1.31 -6.61
N ALA A 335 5.11 -2.44 -5.96
CA ALA A 335 5.51 -3.69 -6.59
C ALA A 335 4.69 -4.85 -6.00
N LYS A 336 4.22 -5.73 -6.88
CA LYS A 336 3.49 -6.94 -6.49
C LYS A 336 4.40 -7.94 -5.77
N ILE A 337 3.81 -8.89 -5.08
CA ILE A 337 4.51 -9.90 -4.28
C ILE A 337 5.58 -10.65 -5.06
N ASP A 338 5.40 -10.91 -6.36
CA ASP A 338 6.41 -11.62 -7.17
C ASP A 338 7.72 -10.81 -7.32
N TYR A 339 7.65 -9.48 -7.34
CA TYR A 339 8.85 -8.65 -7.28
C TYR A 339 9.56 -8.80 -5.94
N TRP A 340 8.83 -8.80 -4.83
CA TRP A 340 9.42 -8.95 -3.50
C TRP A 340 10.04 -10.32 -3.30
N ARG A 341 9.44 -11.38 -3.85
CA ARG A 341 10.04 -12.72 -3.88
C ARG A 341 11.41 -12.74 -4.57
N ALA A 342 11.49 -12.18 -5.77
CA ALA A 342 12.73 -12.10 -6.52
C ALA A 342 13.76 -11.19 -5.81
N PHE A 343 13.32 -10.08 -5.21
CA PHE A 343 14.19 -9.17 -4.49
C PHE A 343 14.78 -9.82 -3.22
N PHE A 344 13.96 -10.41 -2.37
CA PHE A 344 14.40 -11.00 -1.10
C PHE A 344 15.25 -12.25 -1.31
N GLN A 345 15.00 -13.01 -2.35
CA GLN A 345 15.83 -14.18 -2.71
C GLN A 345 17.32 -13.82 -2.90
N ARG A 346 17.61 -12.59 -3.35
CA ARG A 346 19.00 -12.10 -3.50
C ARG A 346 19.75 -12.00 -2.16
N PHE A 347 19.04 -11.94 -1.05
CA PHE A 347 19.59 -11.85 0.30
C PHE A 347 19.51 -13.16 1.08
N GLY A 348 19.11 -14.27 0.41
CA GLY A 348 18.91 -15.57 1.07
C GLY A 348 17.66 -15.59 1.96
N ILE A 349 16.68 -14.72 1.68
CA ILE A 349 15.42 -14.64 2.39
C ILE A 349 14.37 -15.44 1.64
N VAL A 350 13.69 -16.36 2.32
CA VAL A 350 12.67 -17.24 1.76
C VAL A 350 11.31 -17.00 2.36
N GLU A 351 10.26 -17.05 1.52
CA GLU A 351 8.88 -16.90 1.96
C GLU A 351 8.48 -18.11 2.82
N THR A 352 7.92 -17.86 4.00
CA THR A 352 7.36 -18.87 4.92
C THR A 352 5.84 -18.80 4.94
N GLU A 353 5.20 -19.89 5.34
CA GLU A 353 3.74 -19.96 5.36
C GLU A 353 3.16 -19.11 6.49
N LEU A 354 2.01 -18.49 6.22
CA LEU A 354 1.10 -17.95 7.22
C LEU A 354 0.24 -19.12 7.73
N CYS A 355 -0.01 -19.18 9.03
CA CYS A 355 -0.79 -20.28 9.59
C CYS A 355 -2.27 -20.21 9.21
N SER A 356 -2.95 -21.33 9.36
CA SER A 356 -4.39 -21.43 9.11
C SER A 356 -5.24 -20.49 9.98
N LEU A 357 -4.76 -20.15 11.18
CA LEU A 357 -5.43 -19.20 12.07
C LEU A 357 -5.38 -17.77 11.51
N SER A 358 -4.26 -17.33 10.94
CA SER A 358 -4.15 -16.03 10.27
C SER A 358 -5.20 -15.88 9.17
N LEU A 359 -5.38 -16.94 8.37
CA LEU A 359 -6.37 -16.98 7.29
C LEU A 359 -7.80 -16.99 7.82
N HIS A 360 -8.07 -17.82 8.83
CA HIS A 360 -9.40 -17.93 9.43
C HIS A 360 -9.86 -16.60 10.03
N TYR A 361 -8.99 -15.93 10.78
CA TYR A 361 -9.33 -14.64 11.38
C TYR A 361 -9.43 -13.51 10.35
N ALA A 362 -8.57 -13.50 9.31
CA ALA A 362 -8.70 -12.57 8.21
C ALA A 362 -10.10 -12.66 7.56
N ASP A 363 -10.58 -13.87 7.32
CA ASP A 363 -11.92 -14.12 6.78
C ASP A 363 -13.03 -13.70 7.77
N LEU A 364 -12.86 -13.94 9.07
CA LEU A 364 -13.81 -13.48 10.10
C LEU A 364 -13.91 -11.96 10.15
N ILE A 365 -12.78 -11.24 10.05
CA ILE A 365 -12.77 -9.77 10.02
C ILE A 365 -13.59 -9.28 8.84
N ILE A 366 -13.36 -9.82 7.64
CA ILE A 366 -14.10 -9.43 6.44
C ILE A 366 -15.61 -9.67 6.61
N LYS A 367 -16.00 -10.81 7.16
CA LYS A 367 -17.41 -11.16 7.38
C LYS A 367 -18.13 -10.23 8.36
N ASN A 368 -17.42 -9.57 9.25
CA ASN A 368 -17.98 -8.59 10.17
C ASN A 368 -18.30 -7.23 9.54
N PHE A 369 -17.80 -6.96 8.33
CA PHE A 369 -18.13 -5.73 7.60
C PHE A 369 -19.42 -5.89 6.79
N SER A 370 -20.25 -4.86 6.77
CA SER A 370 -21.57 -4.86 6.11
C SER A 370 -21.53 -5.19 4.62
N ARG A 371 -20.41 -4.95 3.96
CA ARG A 371 -20.16 -5.27 2.55
C ARG A 371 -19.00 -6.24 2.36
N GLY A 372 -18.74 -7.06 3.36
CA GLY A 372 -17.65 -8.03 3.37
C GLY A 372 -17.70 -9.03 2.21
N SER A 373 -18.88 -9.32 1.65
CA SER A 373 -19.03 -10.19 0.47
C SER A 373 -18.31 -9.69 -0.79
N SER A 374 -17.99 -8.38 -0.87
CA SER A 374 -17.20 -7.81 -1.97
C SER A 374 -15.69 -7.84 -1.70
N CYS A 375 -15.29 -8.16 -0.48
CA CYS A 375 -13.91 -8.32 -0.06
C CYS A 375 -13.59 -9.82 0.02
N ALA A 376 -12.41 -10.21 -0.40
CA ALA A 376 -11.95 -11.60 -0.33
C ALA A 376 -10.51 -11.67 0.16
N VAL A 377 -10.20 -12.78 0.81
CA VAL A 377 -8.83 -13.17 1.17
C VAL A 377 -8.46 -14.36 0.29
N LYS A 378 -7.34 -14.26 -0.40
CA LYS A 378 -6.81 -15.35 -1.24
C LYS A 378 -5.35 -15.60 -0.95
N MET A 379 -4.94 -16.85 -1.13
CA MET A 379 -3.54 -17.22 -1.08
C MET A 379 -2.90 -17.16 -2.48
N ASN A 380 -1.79 -16.43 -2.56
CA ASN A 380 -0.85 -16.50 -3.68
C ASN A 380 0.42 -17.18 -3.17
N LYS A 381 0.53 -18.50 -3.39
CA LYS A 381 1.54 -19.37 -2.76
C LYS A 381 1.44 -19.23 -1.22
N LYS A 382 2.44 -18.63 -0.58
CA LYS A 382 2.50 -18.42 0.89
C LYS A 382 2.06 -17.03 1.34
N CYS A 383 1.77 -16.13 0.39
CA CYS A 383 1.33 -14.77 0.63
C CYS A 383 -0.21 -14.69 0.67
N LEU A 384 -0.73 -13.95 1.62
CA LEU A 384 -2.15 -13.61 1.72
C LEU A 384 -2.40 -12.32 0.93
N LEU A 385 -3.33 -12.38 -0.01
CA LEU A 385 -3.84 -11.22 -0.75
C LEU A 385 -5.20 -10.81 -0.21
N VAL A 386 -5.39 -9.51 -0.03
CA VAL A 386 -6.68 -8.92 0.32
C VAL A 386 -7.22 -8.22 -0.92
N GLU A 387 -8.36 -8.70 -1.41
CA GLU A 387 -8.96 -8.28 -2.68
C GLU A 387 -10.27 -7.54 -2.46
N TRP A 388 -10.55 -6.59 -3.36
CA TRP A 388 -11.86 -5.97 -3.53
C TRP A 388 -12.44 -6.35 -4.87
N LYS A 389 -13.59 -7.04 -4.88
CA LYS A 389 -14.26 -7.53 -6.11
C LYS A 389 -13.29 -8.20 -7.10
N GLY A 390 -12.34 -8.99 -6.58
CA GLY A 390 -11.35 -9.71 -7.37
C GLY A 390 -10.08 -8.93 -7.73
N THR A 391 -10.00 -7.63 -7.41
CA THR A 391 -8.76 -6.85 -7.58
C THR A 391 -7.95 -6.89 -6.30
N PRO A 392 -6.70 -7.44 -6.32
CA PRO A 392 -5.82 -7.40 -5.16
C PRO A 392 -5.46 -5.95 -4.80
N LEU A 393 -5.61 -5.59 -3.54
CA LEU A 393 -5.25 -4.27 -3.01
C LEU A 393 -4.02 -4.33 -2.12
N HIS A 394 -3.94 -5.36 -1.27
CA HIS A 394 -2.84 -5.51 -0.31
C HIS A 394 -2.34 -6.95 -0.25
N SER A 395 -1.09 -7.08 0.14
CA SER A 395 -0.45 -8.37 0.39
C SER A 395 0.15 -8.42 1.80
N VAL A 396 0.07 -9.58 2.43
CA VAL A 396 0.75 -9.90 3.70
C VAL A 396 1.59 -11.15 3.50
N SER A 397 2.86 -11.07 3.82
CA SER A 397 3.81 -12.15 3.62
C SER A 397 4.78 -12.26 4.80
N ALA A 398 5.20 -13.48 5.11
CA ALA A 398 6.16 -13.77 6.15
C ALA A 398 7.43 -14.40 5.54
N TRP A 399 8.59 -14.06 6.10
CA TRP A 399 9.89 -14.36 5.52
C TRP A 399 10.86 -14.82 6.59
N LYS A 400 11.75 -15.76 6.23
CA LYS A 400 12.85 -16.22 7.08
C LYS A 400 14.16 -16.16 6.33
N PHE A 401 15.25 -15.92 7.05
CA PHE A 401 16.58 -16.10 6.50
C PHE A 401 16.90 -17.60 6.43
N HIS A 402 17.52 -18.05 5.33
CA HIS A 402 18.10 -19.38 5.27
C HIS A 402 19.15 -19.43 6.40
N GLN A 403 19.02 -20.39 7.31
CA GLN A 403 20.11 -20.75 8.20
C GLN A 403 21.05 -21.63 7.35
N ASP A 404 22.25 -21.13 7.13
CA ASP A 404 23.34 -21.89 6.51
C ASP A 404 23.72 -23.08 7.40
#